data_a2dc784ce90cf97ade665d147e9a4ea8
#
_entry.id   a2dc784ce90cf97ade665d147e9a4ea8
#
_cell.length_a   1.000
_cell.length_b   1.000
_cell.length_c   1.000
_cell.angle_alpha   90.00
_cell.angle_beta   90.00
_cell.angle_gamma   90.00
#
_symmetry.space_group_name_H-M   'P 1'
#
loop_
_entity.id
_entity.type
_entity.pdbx_description
1 polymer ?
#
loop_
_entity_poly.entity_id
_entity_poly.type
_entity_poly.pdbx_seq_one_letter_code
_entity_poly.pdbx_strand_id
1 'polypeptide(L)'
;MLVGNGFPVLKGGKFAELTNRFCNITMDGQYQMMMTQRFFYPPSNGKAKLPAELERYAFPADREKNVVAIDYEKMNAHKSQYLDRWNKEVLGA
;
A
#
# COMPACT_ATOMS: atom_id res chain seq x y z
N MET A 1 -8.96 -1.69 6.54
CA MET A 1 -8.09 -0.55 6.23
C MET A 1 -7.29 -0.88 4.99
N LEU A 2 -7.24 0.00 4.00
CA LEU A 2 -6.38 -0.14 2.83
C LEU A 2 -5.16 0.78 3.04
N VAL A 3 -3.96 0.20 2.98
CA VAL A 3 -2.70 0.96 3.04
C VAL A 3 -2.05 0.89 1.67
N GLY A 4 -1.94 2.03 1.00
CA GLY A 4 -1.23 2.14 -0.27
C GLY A 4 0.26 2.38 -0.02
N ASN A 5 1.10 1.61 -0.71
CA ASN A 5 2.52 1.88 -0.80
C ASN A 5 2.84 2.58 -2.12
N GLY A 6 3.72 3.56 -2.10
CA GLY A 6 4.12 4.29 -3.28
C GLY A 6 5.64 4.44 -3.37
N PHE A 7 6.12 4.67 -4.58
CA PHE A 7 7.53 4.97 -4.85
C PHE A 7 7.65 6.43 -5.28
N PRO A 8 8.03 7.35 -4.38
CA PRO A 8 8.18 8.75 -4.74
C PRO A 8 9.41 8.94 -5.63
N VAL A 9 9.25 9.69 -6.71
CA VAL A 9 10.38 10.13 -7.55
C VAL A 9 10.83 11.49 -7.05
N LEU A 10 12.07 11.59 -6.59
CA LEU A 10 12.61 12.83 -6.05
C LEU A 10 12.82 13.86 -7.16
N LYS A 11 12.31 15.07 -6.98
CA LYS A 11 12.54 16.19 -7.89
C LYS A 11 14.04 16.53 -7.92
N GLY A 12 14.63 16.58 -9.12
CA GLY A 12 16.07 16.86 -9.30
C GLY A 12 16.99 15.67 -9.04
N GLY A 13 16.45 14.48 -8.81
CA GLY A 13 17.25 13.25 -8.68
C GLY A 13 17.98 12.92 -10.00
N LYS A 14 19.27 12.53 -9.90
CA LYS A 14 20.12 12.19 -11.09
C LYS A 14 19.57 11.03 -11.92
N PHE A 15 18.76 10.17 -11.32
CA PHE A 15 18.25 8.94 -11.93
C PHE A 15 16.73 8.93 -12.08
N ALA A 16 16.12 10.09 -12.30
CA ALA A 16 14.65 10.22 -12.41
C ALA A 16 14.06 9.28 -13.49
N GLU A 17 14.72 9.18 -14.66
CA GLU A 17 14.28 8.28 -15.74
C GLU A 17 14.33 6.81 -15.29
N LEU A 18 15.44 6.39 -14.69
CA LEU A 18 15.58 5.02 -14.18
C LEU A 18 14.55 4.72 -13.10
N THR A 19 14.27 5.67 -12.21
CA THR A 19 13.24 5.54 -11.19
C THR A 19 11.86 5.38 -11.81
N ASN A 20 11.53 6.16 -12.84
CA ASN A 20 10.27 6.01 -13.57
C ASN A 20 10.14 4.64 -14.24
N ARG A 21 11.22 4.14 -14.84
CA ARG A 21 11.26 2.78 -15.43
C ARG A 21 11.03 1.72 -14.36
N PHE A 22 11.66 1.85 -13.20
CA PHE A 22 11.42 0.97 -12.06
C PHE A 22 9.95 1.00 -11.61
N CYS A 23 9.36 2.20 -11.45
CA CYS A 23 7.95 2.34 -11.10
C CYS A 23 7.04 1.65 -12.13
N ASN A 24 7.33 1.80 -13.43
CA ASN A 24 6.55 1.11 -14.47
C ASN A 24 6.64 -0.42 -14.37
N ILE A 25 7.82 -0.96 -14.06
CA ILE A 25 7.99 -2.41 -13.82
C ILE A 25 7.16 -2.85 -12.61
N THR A 26 7.18 -2.10 -11.53
CA THR A 26 6.41 -2.45 -10.32
C THR A 26 4.90 -2.36 -10.50
N MET A 27 4.44 -1.64 -11.53
CA MET A 27 3.02 -1.57 -11.92
C MET A 27 2.62 -2.65 -12.92
N ASP A 28 3.57 -3.42 -13.43
CA ASP A 28 3.29 -4.52 -14.36
C ASP A 28 2.52 -5.67 -13.69
N GLY A 29 1.58 -6.26 -14.45
CA GLY A 29 0.71 -7.31 -13.90
C GLY A 29 1.46 -8.60 -13.52
N GLN A 30 2.52 -8.96 -14.26
CA GLN A 30 3.32 -10.15 -13.94
C GLN A 30 4.16 -9.91 -12.69
N TYR A 31 4.74 -8.72 -12.55
CA TYR A 31 5.47 -8.34 -11.35
C TYR A 31 4.55 -8.39 -10.12
N GLN A 32 3.36 -7.80 -10.22
CA GLN A 32 2.42 -7.78 -9.10
C GLN A 32 1.87 -9.18 -8.76
N MET A 33 1.68 -10.05 -9.74
CA MET A 33 1.37 -11.45 -9.51
C MET A 33 2.48 -12.15 -8.71
N MET A 34 3.74 -11.94 -9.09
CA MET A 34 4.89 -12.48 -8.36
C MET A 34 4.96 -11.94 -6.92
N MET A 35 4.65 -10.66 -6.72
CA MET A 35 4.57 -10.06 -5.38
C MET A 35 3.45 -10.67 -4.54
N THR A 36 2.31 -10.98 -5.15
CA THR A 36 1.22 -11.68 -4.44
C THR A 36 1.63 -13.10 -4.05
N GLN A 37 2.32 -13.82 -4.94
CA GLN A 37 2.82 -15.18 -4.64
C GLN A 37 3.83 -15.21 -3.50
N ARG A 38 4.69 -14.19 -3.42
CA ARG A 38 5.78 -14.19 -2.46
C ARG A 38 5.43 -13.54 -1.12
N PHE A 39 4.62 -12.49 -1.15
CA PHE A 39 4.37 -11.62 0.01
C PHE A 39 2.89 -11.46 0.35
N PHE A 40 2.01 -12.12 -0.41
CA PHE A 40 0.56 -12.04 -0.24
C PHE A 40 -0.02 -10.61 -0.34
N TYR A 41 0.65 -9.73 -1.09
CA TYR A 41 0.16 -8.39 -1.36
C TYR A 41 -0.90 -8.44 -2.46
N PRO A 42 -2.09 -7.87 -2.24
CA PRO A 42 -3.08 -7.77 -3.28
C PRO A 42 -2.55 -6.91 -4.43
N PRO A 43 -2.72 -7.33 -5.70
CA PRO A 43 -2.32 -6.52 -6.83
C PRO A 43 -3.21 -5.28 -6.95
N SER A 44 -2.62 -4.13 -7.26
CA SER A 44 -3.34 -2.90 -7.61
C SER A 44 -3.63 -2.79 -9.11
N ASN A 45 -2.95 -3.58 -9.93
CA ASN A 45 -3.20 -3.63 -11.37
C ASN A 45 -4.33 -4.63 -11.68
N GLY A 46 -5.48 -4.12 -12.14
CA GLY A 46 -6.63 -4.95 -12.49
C GLY A 46 -6.40 -5.94 -13.64
N LYS A 47 -5.27 -5.85 -14.35
CA LYS A 47 -4.85 -6.82 -15.38
C LYS A 47 -3.98 -7.95 -14.82
N ALA A 48 -3.59 -7.90 -13.56
CA ALA A 48 -2.85 -8.97 -12.92
C ALA A 48 -3.77 -10.19 -12.78
N LYS A 49 -3.40 -11.29 -13.44
CA LYS A 49 -4.14 -12.56 -13.37
C LYS A 49 -3.55 -13.41 -12.25
N LEU A 50 -4.29 -13.56 -11.17
CA LEU A 50 -3.88 -14.43 -10.08
C LEU A 50 -4.27 -15.87 -10.37
N PRO A 51 -3.42 -16.86 -10.02
CA PRO A 51 -3.82 -18.25 -9.93
C PRO A 51 -4.98 -18.44 -8.92
N ALA A 52 -5.82 -19.45 -9.13
CA ALA A 52 -7.03 -19.67 -8.32
C ALA A 52 -6.75 -19.75 -6.81
N GLU A 53 -5.63 -20.35 -6.42
CA GLU A 53 -5.20 -20.47 -5.03
C GLU A 53 -4.84 -19.12 -4.37
N LEU A 54 -4.57 -18.09 -5.20
CA LEU A 54 -4.21 -16.75 -4.75
C LEU A 54 -5.34 -15.72 -4.88
N GLU A 55 -6.46 -16.09 -5.51
CA GLU A 55 -7.60 -15.18 -5.70
C GLU A 55 -8.13 -14.63 -4.37
N ARG A 56 -8.02 -15.38 -3.28
CA ARG A 56 -8.38 -14.93 -1.93
C ARG A 56 -7.60 -13.70 -1.46
N TYR A 57 -6.45 -13.41 -2.08
CA TYR A 57 -5.63 -12.22 -1.77
C TYR A 57 -5.94 -11.05 -2.70
N ALA A 58 -6.75 -11.24 -3.75
CA ALA A 58 -7.23 -10.14 -4.56
C ALA A 58 -8.06 -9.18 -3.70
N PHE A 59 -7.97 -7.89 -4.02
CA PHE A 59 -8.85 -6.91 -3.38
C PHE A 59 -10.27 -7.10 -3.93
N PRO A 60 -11.25 -7.48 -3.11
CA PRO A 60 -12.62 -7.69 -3.58
C PRO A 60 -13.24 -6.37 -4.03
N ALA A 61 -13.75 -6.32 -5.26
CA ALA A 61 -14.37 -5.13 -5.83
C ALA A 61 -15.61 -4.64 -5.03
N ASP A 62 -16.30 -5.56 -4.37
CA ASP A 62 -17.45 -5.24 -3.51
C ASP A 62 -17.05 -4.50 -2.24
N ARG A 63 -15.81 -4.62 -1.79
CA ARG A 63 -15.27 -3.94 -0.61
C ARG A 63 -14.70 -2.54 -0.89
N GLU A 64 -14.57 -2.16 -2.15
CA GLU A 64 -14.09 -0.83 -2.52
C GLU A 64 -14.94 0.28 -1.90
N LYS A 65 -16.26 0.07 -1.80
CA LYS A 65 -17.21 1.00 -1.18
C LYS A 65 -16.97 1.22 0.33
N ASN A 66 -16.30 0.27 0.99
CA ASN A 66 -16.05 0.31 2.42
C ASN A 66 -14.61 0.78 2.75
N VAL A 67 -13.87 1.23 1.73
CA VAL A 67 -12.53 1.79 1.95
C VAL A 67 -12.67 3.14 2.62
N VAL A 68 -12.17 3.25 3.84
CA VAL A 68 -12.10 4.51 4.56
C VAL A 68 -10.80 5.21 4.20
N ALA A 69 -10.91 6.40 3.62
CA ALA A 69 -9.77 7.28 3.40
C ALA A 69 -9.27 7.81 4.74
N ILE A 70 -7.97 7.72 4.96
CA ILE A 70 -7.35 8.27 6.16
C ILE A 70 -7.12 9.76 5.96
N ASP A 71 -7.67 10.57 6.85
CA ASP A 71 -7.36 11.99 6.95
C ASP A 71 -6.00 12.16 7.65
N TYR A 72 -4.94 12.22 6.85
CA TYR A 72 -3.58 12.33 7.36
C TYR A 72 -3.30 13.66 8.08
N GLU A 73 -3.97 14.75 7.70
CA GLU A 73 -3.82 16.04 8.38
C GLU A 73 -4.36 15.95 9.80
N LYS A 74 -5.59 15.45 9.93
CA LYS A 74 -6.20 15.22 11.24
C LYS A 74 -5.40 14.22 12.08
N MET A 75 -4.93 13.15 11.47
CA MET A 75 -4.11 12.16 12.16
C MET A 75 -2.80 12.78 12.67
N ASN A 76 -2.12 13.58 11.86
CA ASN A 76 -0.88 14.24 12.25
C ASN A 76 -1.10 15.30 13.34
N ALA A 77 -2.19 16.06 13.28
CA ALA A 77 -2.55 17.03 14.32
C ALA A 77 -2.74 16.40 15.71
N HIS A 78 -3.14 15.13 15.77
CA HIS A 78 -3.40 14.40 17.01
C HIS A 78 -2.36 13.33 17.34
N LYS A 79 -1.23 13.30 16.61
CA LYS A 79 -0.22 12.25 16.73
C LYS A 79 0.30 12.04 18.15
N SER A 80 0.60 13.13 18.87
CA SER A 80 1.07 13.06 20.26
C SER A 80 0.04 12.42 21.19
N GLN A 81 -1.23 12.81 21.06
CA GLN A 81 -2.32 12.24 21.85
C GLN A 81 -2.49 10.73 21.59
N TYR A 82 -2.37 10.30 20.33
CA TYR A 82 -2.45 8.87 19.98
C TYR A 82 -1.27 8.08 20.56
N LEU A 83 -0.06 8.66 20.53
CA LEU A 83 1.11 8.03 21.14
C LEU A 83 1.00 7.95 22.67
N ASP A 84 0.52 9.01 23.33
CA ASP A 84 0.31 9.00 24.78
C ASP A 84 -0.71 7.95 25.20
N ARG A 85 -1.82 7.85 24.44
CA ARG A 85 -2.82 6.81 24.69
C ARG A 85 -2.26 5.41 24.47
N TRP A 86 -1.53 5.20 23.37
CA TRP A 86 -0.89 3.92 23.09
C TRP A 86 0.06 3.50 24.22
N ASN A 87 0.92 4.41 24.67
CA ASN A 87 1.85 4.14 25.75
C ASN A 87 1.13 3.75 27.03
N LYS A 88 0.07 4.48 27.41
CA LYS A 88 -0.69 4.22 28.65
C LYS A 88 -1.58 2.98 28.55
N GLU A 89 -2.31 2.81 27.44
CA GLU A 89 -3.37 1.82 27.33
C GLU A 89 -2.85 0.46 26.82
N VAL A 90 -1.79 0.45 26.05
CA VAL A 90 -1.24 -0.75 25.39
C VAL A 90 0.09 -1.19 25.99
N LEU A 91 1.03 -0.25 26.16
CA LEU A 91 2.35 -0.58 26.69
C LEU A 91 2.42 -0.55 28.23
N GLY A 92 1.44 0.07 28.89
CA GLY A 92 1.40 0.13 30.36
C GLY A 92 2.50 1.00 30.97
N ALA A 93 3.03 1.98 30.19
CA ALA A 93 4.10 2.86 30.63
C ALA A 93 3.56 4.19 31.17
#